data_d938ab7bcdfe724b12f7f5a1ec3d68f9
#
_entry.id   d938ab7bcdfe724b12f7f5a1ec3d68f9
#
_cell.length_a   1.000
_cell.length_b   1.000
_cell.length_c   1.000
_cell.angle_alpha   90.00
_cell.angle_beta   90.00
_cell.angle_gamma   90.00
#
_symmetry.space_group_name_H-M   'P 1'
#
loop_
_entity.id
_entity.type
_entity.pdbx_description
1 polymer ?
#
loop_
_entity_poly.entity_id
_entity_poly.type
_entity_poly.pdbx_seq_one_letter_code
_entity_poly.pdbx_strand_id
1 'polypeptide(L)'
;MRIAQIIDSLEAGGAERMAVNYANALTEKNDFSGLVVTRKEGPLSGSLKDNCSYLFLAKKSTFDFYAVFRLKKYVVKNSITIVHAHGTSFFTAILLKLIYPQIKIVWHEHYGARAQQSACKNWVLKICSLFFSGVIVVNRELETWAIHKLFCKKVFYIANFASDNPTQLESTLLKGIEGKRILCLANLKHPKNHLELLSSFYELELYKAGWSLHFVGEDYQDEYSIKIKDFIGTYVLSGSVFLYGVKNDIQNILSQATVGVLASTSEGFPVSLLEYGLAGLPTLSTNVGSCPDVIVDTKTGLLFDPKVQNDLKIQLNKIISDKPMRDQFGVHLQELVQASFAKGKIVALLISKYELVST
;
A
#
# COMPACT_ATOMS: atom_id res chain seq x y z
N MET A 1 -3.89 16.67 19.57
CA MET A 1 -5.15 16.18 18.92
C MET A 1 -5.39 14.72 19.29
N ARG A 2 -6.63 14.26 19.29
CA ARG A 2 -7.00 12.87 19.64
C ARG A 2 -7.66 12.20 18.44
N ILE A 3 -6.97 11.26 17.81
CA ILE A 3 -7.27 10.75 16.48
C ILE A 3 -7.41 9.23 16.49
N ALA A 4 -8.40 8.71 15.78
CA ALA A 4 -8.52 7.28 15.50
C ALA A 4 -8.51 7.01 14.00
N GLN A 5 -7.62 6.11 13.56
CA GLN A 5 -7.66 5.51 12.23
C GLN A 5 -8.75 4.44 12.21
N ILE A 6 -9.57 4.36 11.16
CA ILE A 6 -10.56 3.28 10.97
C ILE A 6 -10.29 2.59 9.64
N ILE A 7 -10.18 1.26 9.68
CA ILE A 7 -9.97 0.39 8.52
C ILE A 7 -10.85 -0.86 8.61
N ASP A 8 -11.21 -1.47 7.49
CA ASP A 8 -12.06 -2.65 7.50
C ASP A 8 -11.33 -3.94 7.88
N SER A 9 -10.06 -4.09 7.52
CA SER A 9 -9.25 -5.25 7.86
C SER A 9 -7.80 -4.90 8.17
N LEU A 10 -7.05 -5.86 8.73
CA LEU A 10 -5.59 -5.81 8.88
C LEU A 10 -4.90 -6.92 8.08
N GLU A 11 -5.51 -7.37 7.00
CA GLU A 11 -4.84 -8.23 6.03
C GLU A 11 -3.66 -7.50 5.38
N ALA A 12 -2.76 -8.24 4.73
CA ALA A 12 -1.58 -7.66 4.10
C ALA A 12 -1.98 -6.85 2.85
N GLY A 13 -2.26 -5.56 3.02
CA GLY A 13 -2.62 -4.63 1.94
C GLY A 13 -1.99 -3.25 2.13
N GLY A 14 -1.91 -2.47 1.04
CA GLY A 14 -1.28 -1.14 1.08
C GLY A 14 -2.06 -0.14 1.94
N ALA A 15 -3.39 -0.12 1.87
CA ALA A 15 -4.23 0.75 2.68
C ALA A 15 -4.18 0.37 4.15
N GLU A 16 -4.20 -0.94 4.45
CA GLU A 16 -4.10 -1.51 5.78
C GLU A 16 -2.75 -1.16 6.42
N ARG A 17 -1.67 -1.33 5.67
CA ARG A 17 -0.32 -0.94 6.10
C ARG A 17 -0.25 0.56 6.40
N MET A 18 -0.85 1.41 5.55
CA MET A 18 -0.88 2.85 5.79
C MET A 18 -1.70 3.22 7.03
N ALA A 19 -2.84 2.56 7.30
CA ALA A 19 -3.62 2.80 8.52
C ALA A 19 -2.79 2.49 9.78
N VAL A 20 -2.06 1.37 9.80
CA VAL A 20 -1.14 1.01 10.90
C VAL A 20 0.03 2.01 11.00
N ASN A 21 0.64 2.37 9.86
CA ASN A 21 1.76 3.32 9.84
C ASN A 21 1.35 4.69 10.38
N TYR A 22 0.17 5.22 9.99
CA TYR A 22 -0.36 6.47 10.53
C TYR A 22 -0.70 6.34 12.02
N ALA A 23 -1.37 5.26 12.43
CA ALA A 23 -1.68 5.03 13.83
C ALA A 23 -0.41 5.05 14.70
N ASN A 24 0.62 4.32 14.29
CA ASN A 24 1.93 4.27 14.98
C ASN A 24 2.67 5.61 14.97
N ALA A 25 2.68 6.32 13.83
CA ALA A 25 3.38 7.59 13.71
C ALA A 25 2.77 8.70 14.58
N LEU A 26 1.44 8.68 14.71
CA LEU A 26 0.70 9.67 15.49
C LEU A 26 0.82 9.47 17.02
N THR A 27 1.23 8.30 17.50
CA THR A 27 1.50 8.12 18.95
C THR A 27 2.64 9.01 19.45
N GLU A 28 3.55 9.40 18.57
CA GLU A 28 4.71 10.24 18.89
C GLU A 28 4.40 11.75 18.83
N LYS A 29 3.29 12.14 18.21
CA LYS A 29 2.97 13.53 17.85
C LYS A 29 1.66 14.06 18.44
N ASN A 30 0.80 13.19 18.95
CA ASN A 30 -0.54 13.55 19.40
C ASN A 30 -0.82 13.03 20.82
N ASP A 31 -1.79 13.65 21.49
CA ASP A 31 -2.23 13.27 22.85
C ASP A 31 -2.89 11.88 22.88
N PHE A 32 -3.38 11.42 21.75
CA PHE A 32 -3.97 10.09 21.57
C PHE A 32 -3.93 9.65 20.12
N SER A 33 -3.52 8.42 19.91
CA SER A 33 -3.65 7.71 18.63
C SER A 33 -4.28 6.33 18.85
N GLY A 34 -5.25 5.99 18.00
CA GLY A 34 -5.91 4.68 18.04
C GLY A 34 -6.13 4.11 16.65
N LEU A 35 -6.22 2.78 16.59
CA LEU A 35 -6.61 2.02 15.41
C LEU A 35 -7.88 1.23 15.70
N VAL A 36 -8.88 1.43 14.86
CA VAL A 36 -10.15 0.70 14.91
C VAL A 36 -10.26 -0.17 13.67
N VAL A 37 -10.40 -1.47 13.88
CA VAL A 37 -10.61 -2.46 12.82
C VAL A 37 -12.05 -2.89 12.82
N THR A 38 -12.72 -2.77 11.67
CA THR A 38 -14.19 -2.96 11.67
C THR A 38 -14.62 -4.39 11.45
N ARG A 39 -13.95 -5.18 10.57
CA ARG A 39 -14.45 -6.47 10.09
C ARG A 39 -13.54 -7.66 10.36
N LYS A 40 -12.24 -7.53 10.02
CA LYS A 40 -11.31 -8.66 10.05
C LYS A 40 -9.97 -8.27 10.62
N GLU A 41 -9.50 -8.99 11.62
CA GLU A 41 -8.10 -8.90 12.05
C GLU A 41 -7.19 -9.56 11.01
N GLY A 42 -5.90 -9.32 11.12
CA GLY A 42 -4.92 -9.87 10.18
C GLY A 42 -3.49 -9.69 10.68
N PRO A 43 -2.49 -10.15 9.90
CA PRO A 43 -1.10 -10.18 10.32
C PRO A 43 -0.51 -8.80 10.65
N LEU A 44 -1.08 -7.72 10.11
CA LEU A 44 -0.61 -6.35 10.41
C LEU A 44 -0.93 -5.88 11.84
N SER A 45 -1.78 -6.61 12.60
CA SER A 45 -2.03 -6.30 14.02
C SER A 45 -0.74 -6.38 14.85
N GLY A 46 0.16 -7.32 14.55
CA GLY A 46 1.46 -7.46 15.20
C GLY A 46 2.45 -6.32 14.91
N SER A 47 2.15 -5.43 13.97
CA SER A 47 2.96 -4.25 13.67
C SER A 47 2.50 -2.99 14.39
N LEU A 48 1.45 -3.09 15.22
CA LEU A 48 0.95 -1.96 16.00
C LEU A 48 1.83 -1.76 17.24
N LYS A 49 2.19 -0.51 17.56
CA LYS A 49 2.95 -0.17 18.75
C LYS A 49 2.11 -0.32 20.01
N ASP A 50 2.72 -0.71 21.14
CA ASP A 50 2.04 -0.93 22.42
C ASP A 50 1.31 0.32 22.94
N ASN A 51 1.83 1.52 22.63
CA ASN A 51 1.22 2.77 23.03
C ASN A 51 0.12 3.27 22.08
N CYS A 52 -0.20 2.53 21.02
CA CYS A 52 -1.32 2.80 20.15
C CYS A 52 -2.58 2.07 20.66
N SER A 53 -3.65 2.81 20.93
CA SER A 53 -4.90 2.21 21.39
C SER A 53 -5.55 1.39 20.27
N TYR A 54 -6.04 0.18 20.60
CA TYR A 54 -6.62 -0.73 19.63
C TYR A 54 -8.07 -1.09 19.96
N LEU A 55 -8.94 -1.15 18.93
CA LEU A 55 -10.30 -1.64 19.04
C LEU A 55 -10.69 -2.48 17.83
N PHE A 56 -11.02 -3.75 18.07
CA PHE A 56 -11.65 -4.62 17.08
C PHE A 56 -13.18 -4.61 17.24
N LEU A 57 -13.91 -4.23 16.19
CA LEU A 57 -15.35 -4.15 16.20
C LEU A 57 -16.04 -5.47 15.85
N ALA A 58 -15.39 -6.40 15.15
CA ALA A 58 -15.97 -7.65 14.67
C ALA A 58 -17.34 -7.46 14.00
N LYS A 59 -17.47 -6.46 13.15
CA LYS A 59 -18.70 -6.03 12.51
C LYS A 59 -19.22 -7.12 11.56
N LYS A 60 -20.46 -7.55 11.76
CA LYS A 60 -21.06 -8.69 11.04
C LYS A 60 -21.80 -8.28 9.76
N SER A 61 -22.33 -7.06 9.69
CA SER A 61 -23.10 -6.56 8.56
C SER A 61 -22.82 -5.09 8.28
N THR A 62 -23.32 -4.58 7.15
CA THR A 62 -23.15 -3.16 6.78
C THR A 62 -23.82 -2.24 7.81
N PHE A 63 -24.98 -2.59 8.35
CA PHE A 63 -25.74 -1.84 9.35
C PHE A 63 -25.66 -2.46 10.75
N ASP A 64 -24.47 -2.81 11.21
CA ASP A 64 -24.25 -3.32 12.56
C ASP A 64 -24.25 -2.18 13.58
N PHE A 65 -25.43 -1.82 14.05
CA PHE A 65 -25.61 -0.73 15.03
C PHE A 65 -24.93 -1.03 16.36
N TYR A 66 -24.84 -2.30 16.78
CA TYR A 66 -24.13 -2.67 18.01
C TYR A 66 -22.63 -2.34 17.91
N ALA A 67 -22.01 -2.64 16.78
CA ALA A 67 -20.62 -2.27 16.51
C ALA A 67 -20.46 -0.74 16.51
N VAL A 68 -21.41 0.00 15.92
CA VAL A 68 -21.37 1.49 15.90
C VAL A 68 -21.52 2.08 17.30
N PHE A 69 -22.37 1.50 18.18
CA PHE A 69 -22.49 1.94 19.57
C PHE A 69 -21.19 1.65 20.37
N ARG A 70 -20.55 0.50 20.15
CA ARG A 70 -19.22 0.22 20.74
C ARG A 70 -18.17 1.24 20.27
N LEU A 71 -18.19 1.58 18.98
CA LEU A 71 -17.31 2.62 18.43
C LEU A 71 -17.58 3.97 19.08
N LYS A 72 -18.87 4.37 19.23
CA LYS A 72 -19.24 5.61 19.95
C LYS A 72 -18.69 5.63 21.37
N LYS A 73 -18.88 4.53 22.13
CA LYS A 73 -18.36 4.40 23.49
C LYS A 73 -16.83 4.58 23.55
N TYR A 74 -16.12 3.98 22.59
CA TYR A 74 -14.67 4.12 22.47
C TYR A 74 -14.25 5.57 22.16
N VAL A 75 -14.94 6.22 21.21
CA VAL A 75 -14.68 7.61 20.81
C VAL A 75 -14.90 8.57 22.00
N VAL A 76 -16.01 8.42 22.73
CA VAL A 76 -16.33 9.27 23.89
C VAL A 76 -15.34 9.01 25.02
N LYS A 77 -15.08 7.74 25.39
CA LYS A 77 -14.13 7.38 26.45
C LYS A 77 -12.74 7.99 26.23
N ASN A 78 -12.28 7.99 24.99
CA ASN A 78 -10.95 8.49 24.63
C ASN A 78 -10.96 9.94 24.13
N SER A 79 -12.10 10.66 24.21
CA SER A 79 -12.25 12.05 23.75
C SER A 79 -11.71 12.26 22.32
N ILE A 80 -11.96 11.30 21.42
CA ILE A 80 -11.50 11.34 20.03
C ILE A 80 -12.27 12.45 19.29
N THR A 81 -11.54 13.34 18.63
CA THR A 81 -12.09 14.46 17.89
C THR A 81 -12.13 14.24 16.38
N ILE A 82 -11.21 13.42 15.87
CA ILE A 82 -11.09 13.11 14.45
C ILE A 82 -11.09 11.59 14.26
N VAL A 83 -11.91 11.14 13.32
CA VAL A 83 -11.88 9.79 12.77
C VAL A 83 -11.34 9.85 11.36
N HIS A 84 -10.23 9.18 11.10
CA HIS A 84 -9.61 9.06 9.79
C HIS A 84 -9.98 7.70 9.19
N ALA A 85 -10.90 7.70 8.23
CA ALA A 85 -11.46 6.49 7.66
C ALA A 85 -10.78 6.13 6.33
N HIS A 86 -10.20 4.93 6.26
CA HIS A 86 -9.50 4.42 5.09
C HIS A 86 -10.44 3.61 4.18
N GLY A 87 -10.45 3.92 2.89
CA GLY A 87 -11.20 3.17 1.88
C GLY A 87 -12.68 3.04 2.23
N THR A 88 -13.20 1.81 2.26
CA THR A 88 -14.62 1.50 2.50
C THR A 88 -15.08 1.69 3.94
N SER A 89 -14.18 1.84 4.90
CA SER A 89 -14.52 2.08 6.30
C SER A 89 -15.23 3.43 6.55
N PHE A 90 -15.25 4.33 5.53
CA PHE A 90 -15.99 5.59 5.60
C PHE A 90 -17.46 5.38 5.99
N PHE A 91 -18.07 4.28 5.56
CA PHE A 91 -19.47 4.02 5.86
C PHE A 91 -19.71 3.82 7.38
N THR A 92 -18.79 3.12 8.05
CA THR A 92 -18.83 2.98 9.52
C THR A 92 -18.64 4.34 10.22
N ALA A 93 -17.76 5.19 9.69
CA ALA A 93 -17.57 6.55 10.20
C ALA A 93 -18.83 7.42 10.01
N ILE A 94 -19.56 7.29 8.89
CA ILE A 94 -20.84 7.96 8.67
C ILE A 94 -21.90 7.51 9.69
N LEU A 95 -22.05 6.20 9.92
CA LEU A 95 -22.97 5.71 10.93
C LEU A 95 -22.63 6.26 12.33
N LEU A 96 -21.35 6.35 12.68
CA LEU A 96 -20.91 7.03 13.89
C LEU A 96 -21.33 8.52 13.90
N LYS A 97 -21.12 9.24 12.80
CA LYS A 97 -21.47 10.67 12.67
C LYS A 97 -22.96 10.93 12.91
N LEU A 98 -23.84 10.03 12.46
CA LEU A 98 -25.28 10.16 12.66
C LEU A 98 -25.67 10.07 14.15
N ILE A 99 -24.96 9.31 14.97
CA ILE A 99 -25.23 9.16 16.42
C ILE A 99 -24.29 9.98 17.32
N TYR A 100 -23.26 10.60 16.73
CA TYR A 100 -22.29 11.46 17.40
C TYR A 100 -21.86 12.60 16.44
N PRO A 101 -22.73 13.63 16.24
CA PRO A 101 -22.56 14.63 15.18
C PRO A 101 -21.30 15.50 15.27
N GLN A 102 -20.72 15.63 16.46
CA GLN A 102 -19.53 16.48 16.67
C GLN A 102 -18.24 15.87 16.13
N ILE A 103 -18.20 14.54 15.84
CA ILE A 103 -16.98 13.92 15.31
C ILE A 103 -16.62 14.50 13.93
N LYS A 104 -15.35 14.78 13.70
CA LYS A 104 -14.85 15.17 12.38
C LYS A 104 -14.43 13.90 11.63
N ILE A 105 -14.81 13.77 10.37
CA ILE A 105 -14.45 12.64 9.52
C ILE A 105 -13.48 13.13 8.46
N VAL A 106 -12.29 12.52 8.42
CA VAL A 106 -11.36 12.62 7.29
C VAL A 106 -11.40 11.30 6.55
N TRP A 107 -11.74 11.32 5.27
CA TRP A 107 -11.75 10.12 4.45
C TRP A 107 -10.49 10.03 3.61
N HIS A 108 -9.88 8.84 3.53
CA HIS A 108 -8.66 8.59 2.79
C HIS A 108 -8.88 7.54 1.71
N GLU A 109 -8.74 7.94 0.45
CA GLU A 109 -8.85 7.04 -0.69
C GLU A 109 -7.49 6.52 -1.14
N HIS A 110 -7.36 5.19 -1.16
CA HIS A 110 -6.16 4.48 -1.57
C HIS A 110 -6.29 3.75 -2.91
N TYR A 111 -7.54 3.55 -3.39
CA TYR A 111 -7.79 2.74 -4.58
C TYR A 111 -7.62 3.57 -5.85
N GLY A 112 -6.49 3.36 -6.56
CA GLY A 112 -6.12 4.14 -7.75
C GLY A 112 -7.17 4.12 -8.86
N ALA A 113 -7.82 2.97 -9.11
CA ALA A 113 -8.84 2.85 -10.15
C ALA A 113 -10.21 3.48 -9.78
N ARG A 114 -10.34 4.16 -8.63
CA ARG A 114 -11.58 4.84 -8.24
C ARG A 114 -12.03 5.87 -9.26
N ALA A 115 -11.12 6.65 -9.79
CA ALA A 115 -11.41 7.70 -10.76
C ALA A 115 -12.01 7.15 -12.07
N GLN A 116 -11.71 5.90 -12.40
CA GLN A 116 -12.17 5.20 -13.61
C GLN A 116 -13.51 4.48 -13.41
N GLN A 117 -14.03 4.42 -12.17
CA GLN A 117 -15.31 3.80 -11.89
C GLN A 117 -16.48 4.66 -12.34
N SER A 118 -17.56 3.98 -12.78
CA SER A 118 -18.81 4.65 -13.16
C SER A 118 -19.43 5.45 -11.99
N ALA A 119 -20.18 6.50 -12.33
CA ALA A 119 -20.89 7.31 -11.35
C ALA A 119 -21.84 6.49 -10.47
N CYS A 120 -22.46 5.45 -11.04
CA CYS A 120 -23.34 4.53 -10.30
C CYS A 120 -22.64 3.77 -9.17
N LYS A 121 -21.35 3.45 -9.31
CA LYS A 121 -20.59 2.78 -8.24
C LYS A 121 -20.18 3.74 -7.11
N ASN A 122 -20.14 5.03 -7.39
CA ASN A 122 -19.66 6.05 -6.46
C ASN A 122 -20.78 6.90 -5.83
N TRP A 123 -22.08 6.66 -6.13
CA TRP A 123 -23.16 7.53 -5.69
C TRP A 123 -23.32 7.58 -4.16
N VAL A 124 -23.18 6.43 -3.47
CA VAL A 124 -23.22 6.38 -2.00
C VAL A 124 -22.11 7.22 -1.41
N LEU A 125 -20.87 7.02 -1.90
CA LEU A 125 -19.71 7.80 -1.47
C LEU A 125 -19.90 9.30 -1.71
N LYS A 126 -20.47 9.68 -2.86
CA LYS A 126 -20.75 11.07 -3.19
C LYS A 126 -21.70 11.70 -2.16
N ILE A 127 -22.80 11.01 -1.80
CA ILE A 127 -23.73 11.50 -0.76
C ILE A 127 -23.03 11.55 0.61
N CYS A 128 -22.31 10.50 1.00
CA CYS A 128 -21.58 10.44 2.25
C CYS A 128 -20.54 11.56 2.38
N SER A 129 -20.00 12.04 1.25
CA SER A 129 -19.00 13.12 1.25
C SER A 129 -19.52 14.48 1.75
N LEU A 130 -20.84 14.64 1.89
CA LEU A 130 -21.45 15.80 2.59
C LEU A 130 -21.07 15.87 4.08
N PHE A 131 -20.76 14.72 4.67
CA PHE A 131 -20.42 14.60 6.09
C PHE A 131 -18.91 14.59 6.35
N PHE A 132 -18.09 14.58 5.30
CA PHE A 132 -16.64 14.61 5.45
C PHE A 132 -16.16 16.02 5.78
N SER A 133 -15.30 16.11 6.79
CA SER A 133 -14.59 17.34 7.14
C SER A 133 -13.39 17.59 6.22
N GLY A 134 -12.86 16.53 5.61
CA GLY A 134 -11.80 16.55 4.62
C GLY A 134 -11.65 15.20 3.91
N VAL A 135 -11.04 15.26 2.75
CA VAL A 135 -10.70 14.07 1.91
C VAL A 135 -9.21 14.08 1.66
N ILE A 136 -8.56 12.95 1.89
CA ILE A 136 -7.17 12.71 1.54
C ILE A 136 -7.14 11.71 0.39
N VAL A 137 -6.29 11.96 -0.57
CA VAL A 137 -6.09 11.10 -1.73
C VAL A 137 -4.61 10.87 -1.97
N VAL A 138 -4.26 9.70 -2.51
CA VAL A 138 -2.85 9.27 -2.64
C VAL A 138 -2.22 9.63 -3.99
N ASN A 139 -2.97 10.17 -4.95
CA ASN A 139 -2.43 10.62 -6.24
C ASN A 139 -3.23 11.78 -6.84
N ARG A 140 -2.66 12.43 -7.84
CA ARG A 140 -3.23 13.62 -8.49
C ARG A 140 -4.49 13.32 -9.32
N GLU A 141 -4.60 12.13 -9.90
CA GLU A 141 -5.81 11.70 -10.63
C GLU A 141 -6.99 11.61 -9.66
N LEU A 142 -6.79 10.99 -8.49
CA LEU A 142 -7.79 10.91 -7.43
C LEU A 142 -8.12 12.30 -6.85
N GLU A 143 -7.14 13.21 -6.75
CA GLU A 143 -7.37 14.59 -6.29
C GLU A 143 -8.33 15.30 -7.24
N THR A 144 -8.03 15.29 -8.53
CA THR A 144 -8.89 15.88 -9.57
C THR A 144 -10.27 15.25 -9.56
N TRP A 145 -10.34 13.92 -9.48
CA TRP A 145 -11.62 13.21 -9.37
C TRP A 145 -12.42 13.62 -8.14
N ALA A 146 -11.80 13.67 -6.96
CA ALA A 146 -12.50 14.00 -5.71
C ALA A 146 -13.02 15.44 -5.71
N ILE A 147 -12.24 16.41 -6.21
CA ILE A 147 -12.66 17.82 -6.33
C ILE A 147 -13.90 17.96 -7.22
N HIS A 148 -13.98 17.20 -8.32
CA HIS A 148 -15.09 17.34 -9.28
C HIS A 148 -16.30 16.45 -8.95
N LYS A 149 -16.11 15.33 -8.28
CA LYS A 149 -17.17 14.32 -8.08
C LYS A 149 -17.77 14.31 -6.68
N LEU A 150 -17.04 14.76 -5.66
CA LEU A 150 -17.51 14.76 -4.28
C LEU A 150 -18.07 16.15 -3.86
N PHE A 151 -18.88 16.15 -2.81
CA PHE A 151 -19.40 17.38 -2.22
C PHE A 151 -18.41 18.03 -1.23
N CYS A 152 -17.53 17.23 -0.59
CA CYS A 152 -16.48 17.77 0.27
C CYS A 152 -15.50 18.63 -0.55
N LYS A 153 -15.28 19.87 -0.13
CA LYS A 153 -14.40 20.81 -0.83
C LYS A 153 -12.96 20.85 -0.32
N LYS A 154 -12.74 20.33 0.90
CA LYS A 154 -11.39 20.20 1.48
C LYS A 154 -10.75 18.89 1.01
N VAL A 155 -10.12 18.89 -0.17
CA VAL A 155 -9.43 17.73 -0.76
C VAL A 155 -7.93 17.98 -0.72
N PHE A 156 -7.15 17.00 -0.27
CA PHE A 156 -5.71 17.10 -0.08
C PHE A 156 -4.99 15.89 -0.69
N TYR A 157 -4.00 16.13 -1.52
CA TYR A 157 -3.06 15.10 -1.93
C TYR A 157 -2.02 14.88 -0.82
N ILE A 158 -1.91 13.66 -0.32
CA ILE A 158 -0.86 13.23 0.61
C ILE A 158 -0.34 11.87 0.12
N ALA A 159 0.93 11.83 -0.24
CA ALA A 159 1.61 10.60 -0.63
C ALA A 159 1.68 9.60 0.53
N ASN A 160 1.78 8.32 0.21
CA ASN A 160 2.12 7.31 1.20
C ASN A 160 3.58 7.48 1.67
N PHE A 161 3.94 6.86 2.78
CA PHE A 161 5.31 6.71 3.25
C PHE A 161 5.57 5.27 3.66
N ALA A 162 6.81 4.82 3.52
CA ALA A 162 7.25 3.58 4.13
C ALA A 162 7.75 3.85 5.56
N SER A 163 7.63 2.85 6.41
CA SER A 163 8.09 2.92 7.80
C SER A 163 9.24 1.95 8.00
N ASP A 164 10.33 2.44 8.59
CA ASP A 164 11.42 1.63 9.09
C ASP A 164 10.98 0.95 10.40
N ASN A 165 10.00 0.06 10.32
CA ASN A 165 9.65 -0.73 11.50
C ASN A 165 10.77 -1.73 11.75
N PRO A 166 11.34 -1.77 12.98
CA PRO A 166 12.35 -2.75 13.32
C PRO A 166 11.77 -4.16 13.09
N THR A 167 12.56 -4.98 12.45
CA THR A 167 12.26 -6.35 12.08
C THR A 167 11.79 -7.16 13.27
N GLN A 168 10.66 -7.83 13.16
CA GLN A 168 10.33 -8.94 14.02
C GLN A 168 11.29 -10.11 13.76
N LEU A 169 11.47 -10.97 14.76
CA LEU A 169 12.48 -12.06 14.85
C LEU A 169 12.46 -13.12 13.73
N GLU A 170 11.56 -13.05 12.75
CA GLU A 170 11.56 -13.97 11.61
C GLU A 170 12.61 -13.54 10.59
N SER A 171 13.58 -14.40 10.32
CA SER A 171 14.56 -14.18 9.28
C SER A 171 14.27 -15.07 8.09
N THR A 172 13.56 -14.54 7.10
CA THR A 172 13.30 -15.20 5.83
C THR A 172 14.59 -15.22 5.00
N LEU A 173 15.06 -16.40 4.61
CA LEU A 173 16.18 -16.55 3.69
C LEU A 173 15.63 -16.72 2.27
N LEU A 174 16.02 -15.83 1.36
CA LEU A 174 15.74 -15.98 -0.06
C LEU A 174 16.61 -17.06 -0.67
N LYS A 175 16.01 -17.98 -1.39
CA LYS A 175 16.69 -19.03 -2.13
C LYS A 175 17.46 -18.46 -3.34
N GLY A 176 18.17 -19.32 -4.07
CA GLY A 176 18.92 -18.92 -5.27
C GLY A 176 20.24 -18.22 -4.97
N ILE A 177 20.89 -17.75 -6.03
CA ILE A 177 22.24 -17.18 -6.01
C ILE A 177 22.19 -15.73 -5.53
N GLU A 178 23.02 -15.36 -4.57
CA GLU A 178 23.21 -13.98 -4.15
C GLU A 178 23.65 -13.09 -5.34
N GLY A 179 23.11 -11.89 -5.42
CA GLY A 179 23.32 -10.98 -6.54
C GLY A 179 22.50 -11.29 -7.80
N LYS A 180 21.64 -12.35 -7.77
CA LYS A 180 20.77 -12.76 -8.89
C LYS A 180 19.32 -13.02 -8.45
N ARG A 181 18.76 -12.18 -7.58
CA ARG A 181 17.42 -12.34 -7.01
C ARG A 181 16.51 -11.18 -7.43
N ILE A 182 15.45 -11.50 -8.15
CA ILE A 182 14.38 -10.56 -8.55
C ILE A 182 13.25 -10.67 -7.53
N LEU A 183 12.87 -9.57 -6.91
CA LEU A 183 11.83 -9.54 -5.87
C LEU A 183 10.58 -8.79 -6.36
N CYS A 184 9.41 -9.38 -6.15
CA CYS A 184 8.13 -8.72 -6.31
C CYS A 184 7.36 -8.77 -4.98
N LEU A 185 7.21 -7.61 -4.33
CA LEU A 185 6.38 -7.45 -3.13
C LEU A 185 4.96 -7.10 -3.52
N ALA A 186 4.12 -8.12 -3.69
CA ALA A 186 2.72 -7.94 -4.04
C ALA A 186 1.90 -9.19 -3.71
N ASN A 187 0.68 -9.00 -3.23
CA ASN A 187 -0.27 -10.10 -3.05
C ASN A 187 -0.61 -10.73 -4.41
N LEU A 188 -0.78 -12.05 -4.45
CA LEU A 188 -1.09 -12.81 -5.66
C LEU A 188 -2.54 -12.58 -6.07
N LYS A 189 -2.80 -11.42 -6.68
CA LYS A 189 -4.14 -11.03 -7.17
C LYS A 189 -4.07 -9.99 -8.28
N HIS A 190 -5.17 -9.82 -9.02
CA HIS A 190 -5.33 -8.65 -9.86
C HIS A 190 -5.32 -7.36 -9.01
N PRO A 191 -4.72 -6.26 -9.50
CA PRO A 191 -4.09 -6.05 -10.82
C PRO A 191 -2.56 -6.21 -10.81
N LYS A 192 -1.96 -7.07 -9.95
CA LYS A 192 -0.50 -7.13 -9.71
C LYS A 192 0.33 -7.76 -10.84
N ASN A 193 -0.32 -8.42 -11.79
CA ASN A 193 0.25 -8.87 -13.07
C ASN A 193 1.49 -9.79 -12.97
N HIS A 194 1.50 -10.69 -11.99
CA HIS A 194 2.61 -11.63 -11.76
C HIS A 194 2.88 -12.56 -12.95
N LEU A 195 1.83 -12.91 -13.72
CA LEU A 195 1.96 -13.82 -14.87
C LEU A 195 2.81 -13.21 -15.97
N GLU A 196 2.70 -11.91 -16.26
CA GLU A 196 3.52 -11.26 -17.27
C GLU A 196 4.99 -11.17 -16.84
N LEU A 197 5.23 -10.90 -15.55
CA LEU A 197 6.59 -10.93 -14.99
C LEU A 197 7.17 -12.34 -15.07
N LEU A 198 6.38 -13.36 -14.77
CA LEU A 198 6.77 -14.77 -14.82
C LEU A 198 7.05 -15.20 -16.26
N SER A 199 6.19 -14.82 -17.22
CA SER A 199 6.41 -15.08 -18.66
C SER A 199 7.68 -14.39 -19.15
N SER A 200 7.90 -13.12 -18.81
CA SER A 200 9.11 -12.38 -19.18
C SER A 200 10.38 -13.03 -18.59
N PHE A 201 10.33 -13.49 -17.34
CA PHE A 201 11.42 -14.20 -16.69
C PHE A 201 11.76 -15.51 -17.42
N TYR A 202 10.73 -16.26 -17.83
CA TYR A 202 10.90 -17.52 -18.58
C TYR A 202 11.43 -17.27 -20.00
N GLU A 203 10.82 -16.34 -20.75
CA GLU A 203 11.18 -16.06 -22.15
C GLU A 203 12.59 -15.48 -22.31
N LEU A 204 13.09 -14.75 -21.30
CA LEU A 204 14.48 -14.28 -21.23
C LEU A 204 15.45 -15.36 -20.74
N GLU A 205 14.96 -16.56 -20.46
CA GLU A 205 15.74 -17.69 -19.94
C GLU A 205 16.58 -17.35 -18.69
N LEU A 206 16.12 -16.40 -17.87
CA LEU A 206 16.88 -15.92 -16.72
C LEU A 206 17.19 -17.02 -15.71
N TYR A 207 16.33 -18.02 -15.60
CA TYR A 207 16.55 -19.20 -14.78
C TYR A 207 17.79 -20.01 -15.24
N LYS A 208 18.10 -20.08 -16.55
CA LYS A 208 19.31 -20.73 -17.06
C LYS A 208 20.57 -19.92 -16.73
N ALA A 209 20.44 -18.59 -16.62
CA ALA A 209 21.53 -17.70 -16.21
C ALA A 209 21.72 -17.63 -14.67
N GLY A 210 20.99 -18.45 -13.92
CA GLY A 210 21.07 -18.55 -12.45
C GLY A 210 20.29 -17.49 -11.70
N TRP A 211 19.44 -16.69 -12.38
CA TRP A 211 18.53 -15.77 -11.71
C TRP A 211 17.35 -16.50 -11.07
N SER A 212 16.84 -15.93 -10.00
CA SER A 212 15.65 -16.42 -9.31
C SER A 212 14.62 -15.31 -9.13
N LEU A 213 13.33 -15.69 -9.17
CA LEU A 213 12.19 -14.81 -9.01
C LEU A 213 11.46 -15.11 -7.70
N HIS A 214 11.24 -14.09 -6.89
CA HIS A 214 10.71 -14.21 -5.54
C HIS A 214 9.42 -13.40 -5.41
N PHE A 215 8.30 -14.07 -5.17
CA PHE A 215 7.01 -13.45 -4.89
C PHE A 215 6.74 -13.47 -3.38
N VAL A 216 6.59 -12.29 -2.79
CA VAL A 216 6.26 -12.10 -1.37
C VAL A 216 4.96 -11.34 -1.25
N GLY A 217 3.94 -11.97 -0.66
CA GLY A 217 2.59 -11.45 -0.49
C GLY A 217 1.57 -12.57 -0.30
N GLU A 218 0.35 -12.19 0.02
CA GLU A 218 -0.75 -13.12 0.28
C GLU A 218 -1.07 -13.97 -0.94
N ASP A 219 -1.18 -15.28 -0.73
CA ASP A 219 -1.72 -16.23 -1.68
C ASP A 219 -3.17 -16.54 -1.30
N TYR A 220 -4.12 -15.99 -2.05
CA TYR A 220 -5.56 -16.17 -1.79
C TYR A 220 -6.07 -17.56 -2.21
N GLN A 221 -5.22 -18.41 -2.79
CA GLN A 221 -5.56 -19.74 -3.31
C GLN A 221 -6.76 -19.71 -4.29
N ASP A 222 -6.90 -18.60 -4.99
CA ASP A 222 -7.92 -18.36 -6.00
C ASP A 222 -7.45 -18.75 -7.42
N GLU A 223 -8.29 -18.56 -8.41
CA GLU A 223 -7.99 -18.86 -9.82
C GLU A 223 -6.71 -18.13 -10.30
N TYR A 224 -6.43 -16.93 -9.78
CA TYR A 224 -5.25 -16.16 -10.16
C TYR A 224 -3.96 -16.82 -9.65
N SER A 225 -3.94 -17.23 -8.38
CA SER A 225 -2.78 -17.90 -7.78
C SER A 225 -2.56 -19.31 -8.34
N ILE A 226 -3.66 -20.01 -8.70
CA ILE A 226 -3.59 -21.31 -9.37
C ILE A 226 -2.87 -21.17 -10.72
N LYS A 227 -3.25 -20.20 -11.55
CA LYS A 227 -2.58 -19.95 -12.83
C LYS A 227 -1.08 -19.69 -12.72
N ILE A 228 -0.64 -19.00 -11.66
CA ILE A 228 0.79 -18.78 -11.38
C ILE A 228 1.47 -20.11 -11.07
N LYS A 229 0.89 -20.93 -10.19
CA LYS A 229 1.44 -22.24 -9.81
C LYS A 229 1.48 -23.22 -11.00
N ASP A 230 0.43 -23.22 -11.81
CA ASP A 230 0.36 -24.03 -13.03
C ASP A 230 1.45 -23.62 -14.04
N PHE A 231 1.70 -22.32 -14.21
CA PHE A 231 2.79 -21.85 -15.05
C PHE A 231 4.14 -22.33 -14.54
N ILE A 232 4.40 -22.20 -13.23
CA ILE A 232 5.66 -22.67 -12.59
C ILE A 232 5.84 -24.17 -12.80
N GLY A 233 4.77 -24.97 -12.66
CA GLY A 233 4.80 -26.41 -12.86
C GLY A 233 5.02 -26.79 -14.33
N THR A 234 4.27 -26.19 -15.26
CA THR A 234 4.33 -26.47 -16.70
C THR A 234 5.73 -26.22 -17.27
N TYR A 235 6.36 -25.12 -16.86
CA TYR A 235 7.69 -24.74 -17.36
C TYR A 235 8.85 -25.19 -16.45
N VAL A 236 8.57 -26.05 -15.44
CA VAL A 236 9.56 -26.64 -14.54
C VAL A 236 10.43 -25.57 -13.84
N LEU A 237 9.82 -24.50 -13.38
CA LEU A 237 10.52 -23.35 -12.78
C LEU A 237 10.63 -23.43 -11.25
N SER A 238 10.23 -24.51 -10.60
CA SER A 238 10.22 -24.69 -9.13
C SER A 238 11.59 -24.53 -8.45
N GLY A 239 12.68 -24.69 -9.21
CA GLY A 239 14.05 -24.42 -8.74
C GLY A 239 14.49 -22.96 -8.81
N SER A 240 13.71 -22.09 -9.47
CA SER A 240 14.09 -20.68 -9.74
C SER A 240 12.99 -19.67 -9.41
N VAL A 241 11.75 -20.10 -9.18
CA VAL A 241 10.63 -19.25 -8.79
C VAL A 241 10.11 -19.68 -7.43
N PHE A 242 10.02 -18.75 -6.49
CA PHE A 242 9.69 -19.03 -5.09
C PHE A 242 8.53 -18.16 -4.60
N LEU A 243 7.53 -18.79 -3.98
CA LEU A 243 6.38 -18.15 -3.35
C LEU A 243 6.57 -18.20 -1.83
N TYR A 244 6.60 -17.05 -1.16
CA TYR A 244 6.90 -16.98 0.28
C TYR A 244 5.66 -16.74 1.16
N GLY A 245 4.51 -16.39 0.55
CA GLY A 245 3.36 -15.92 1.31
C GLY A 245 3.60 -14.57 2.00
N VAL A 246 2.78 -14.25 3.00
CA VAL A 246 2.95 -13.03 3.79
C VAL A 246 4.17 -13.12 4.68
N LYS A 247 4.98 -12.07 4.69
CA LYS A 247 6.17 -11.94 5.54
C LYS A 247 6.16 -10.61 6.28
N ASN A 248 6.73 -10.60 7.49
CA ASN A 248 6.83 -9.41 8.33
C ASN A 248 8.23 -8.79 8.31
N ASP A 249 9.26 -9.58 8.01
CA ASP A 249 10.67 -9.20 7.96
C ASP A 249 11.08 -8.62 6.59
N ILE A 250 10.27 -7.69 6.07
CA ILE A 250 10.43 -7.14 4.71
C ILE A 250 11.81 -6.50 4.51
N GLN A 251 12.36 -5.80 5.51
CA GLN A 251 13.70 -5.19 5.40
C GLN A 251 14.80 -6.26 5.20
N ASN A 252 14.71 -7.37 5.93
CA ASN A 252 15.62 -8.51 5.73
C ASN A 252 15.49 -9.13 4.33
N ILE A 253 14.27 -9.24 3.80
CA ILE A 253 14.03 -9.75 2.44
C ILE A 253 14.60 -8.80 1.39
N LEU A 254 14.39 -7.49 1.56
CA LEU A 254 14.88 -6.46 0.65
C LEU A 254 16.41 -6.43 0.58
N SER A 255 17.09 -6.58 1.72
CA SER A 255 18.57 -6.60 1.77
C SER A 255 19.20 -7.76 1.01
N GLN A 256 18.45 -8.85 0.75
CA GLN A 256 18.89 -10.02 0.01
C GLN A 256 18.56 -9.96 -1.48
N ALA A 257 17.70 -9.01 -1.90
CA ALA A 257 17.26 -8.86 -3.29
C ALA A 257 18.28 -8.08 -4.13
N THR A 258 18.27 -8.30 -5.44
CA THR A 258 19.14 -7.61 -6.40
C THR A 258 18.37 -6.57 -7.21
N VAL A 259 17.11 -6.86 -7.55
CA VAL A 259 16.21 -5.99 -8.31
C VAL A 259 14.81 -6.13 -7.74
N GLY A 260 14.17 -5.00 -7.46
CA GLY A 260 12.74 -4.94 -7.15
C GLY A 260 11.91 -4.76 -8.42
N VAL A 261 10.79 -5.47 -8.55
CA VAL A 261 9.86 -5.32 -9.68
C VAL A 261 8.44 -5.07 -9.19
N LEU A 262 7.79 -4.07 -9.76
CA LEU A 262 6.35 -3.83 -9.61
C LEU A 262 5.69 -3.89 -10.99
N ALA A 263 4.95 -4.96 -11.28
CA ALA A 263 4.41 -5.27 -12.60
C ALA A 263 2.93 -4.88 -12.81
N SER A 264 2.32 -4.21 -11.86
CA SER A 264 0.87 -3.95 -11.78
C SER A 264 0.31 -3.24 -13.01
N THR A 265 -0.95 -3.56 -13.38
CA THR A 265 -1.69 -2.83 -14.42
C THR A 265 -2.49 -1.63 -13.87
N SER A 266 -2.58 -1.48 -12.54
CA SER A 266 -3.21 -0.34 -11.88
C SER A 266 -2.66 -0.19 -10.47
N GLU A 267 -2.32 1.03 -10.06
CA GLU A 267 -1.85 1.40 -8.72
C GLU A 267 -2.49 2.72 -8.26
N GLY A 268 -2.62 2.87 -6.96
CA GLY A 268 -2.87 4.17 -6.33
C GLY A 268 -1.54 4.87 -6.09
N PHE A 269 -0.95 4.61 -4.92
CA PHE A 269 0.42 4.99 -4.55
C PHE A 269 1.09 3.77 -3.90
N PRO A 270 1.97 3.05 -4.62
CA PRO A 270 2.49 1.75 -4.17
C PRO A 270 3.52 1.91 -3.05
N VAL A 271 3.19 1.38 -1.87
CA VAL A 271 4.09 1.37 -0.70
C VAL A 271 5.35 0.53 -0.97
N SER A 272 5.23 -0.54 -1.76
CA SER A 272 6.38 -1.38 -2.12
C SER A 272 7.51 -0.62 -2.83
N LEU A 273 7.18 0.39 -3.67
CA LEU A 273 8.21 1.22 -4.30
C LEU A 273 8.97 2.08 -3.28
N LEU A 274 8.28 2.55 -2.23
CA LEU A 274 8.92 3.28 -1.14
C LEU A 274 9.80 2.34 -0.29
N GLU A 275 9.35 1.09 -0.07
CA GLU A 275 10.12 0.06 0.62
C GLU A 275 11.38 -0.30 -0.18
N TYR A 276 11.28 -0.45 -1.51
CA TYR A 276 12.43 -0.65 -2.41
C TYR A 276 13.40 0.53 -2.33
N GLY A 277 12.87 1.77 -2.38
CA GLY A 277 13.69 2.97 -2.29
C GLY A 277 14.42 3.10 -0.96
N LEU A 278 13.76 2.89 0.18
CA LEU A 278 14.43 2.93 1.49
C LEU A 278 15.56 1.90 1.59
N ALA A 279 15.38 0.73 0.98
CA ALA A 279 16.41 -0.32 0.93
C ALA A 279 17.51 -0.06 -0.10
N GLY A 280 17.42 1.01 -0.92
CA GLY A 280 18.34 1.24 -2.02
C GLY A 280 18.29 0.18 -3.12
N LEU A 281 17.14 -0.51 -3.27
CA LEU A 281 16.98 -1.60 -4.22
C LEU A 281 16.70 -1.06 -5.62
N PRO A 282 17.56 -1.33 -6.64
CA PRO A 282 17.28 -0.97 -8.03
C PRO A 282 15.94 -1.48 -8.48
N THR A 283 15.13 -0.64 -9.12
CA THR A 283 13.71 -0.96 -9.33
C THR A 283 13.28 -0.82 -10.79
N LEU A 284 12.54 -1.83 -11.27
CA LEU A 284 11.73 -1.79 -12.48
C LEU A 284 10.26 -1.66 -12.08
N SER A 285 9.58 -0.65 -12.55
CA SER A 285 8.18 -0.39 -12.21
C SER A 285 7.31 -0.15 -13.43
N THR A 286 6.04 -0.51 -13.30
CA THR A 286 5.01 -0.07 -14.24
C THR A 286 4.84 1.45 -14.22
N ASN A 287 4.42 2.02 -15.36
CA ASN A 287 4.11 3.44 -15.53
C ASN A 287 2.60 3.71 -15.32
N VAL A 288 2.05 3.30 -14.16
CA VAL A 288 0.62 3.55 -13.83
C VAL A 288 0.46 4.19 -12.45
N GLY A 289 -0.64 4.93 -12.26
CA GLY A 289 -0.92 5.62 -10.99
C GLY A 289 0.20 6.55 -10.59
N SER A 290 0.61 6.50 -9.32
CA SER A 290 1.75 7.28 -8.80
C SER A 290 3.11 6.56 -8.89
N CYS A 291 3.26 5.52 -9.68
CA CYS A 291 4.59 4.91 -9.89
C CYS A 291 5.61 5.92 -10.45
N PRO A 292 5.27 6.78 -11.44
CA PRO A 292 6.19 7.81 -11.95
C PRO A 292 6.53 8.92 -10.95
N ASP A 293 5.76 9.08 -9.87
CA ASP A 293 6.08 10.03 -8.80
C ASP A 293 7.26 9.54 -7.94
N VAL A 294 7.49 8.21 -7.92
CA VAL A 294 8.56 7.55 -7.15
C VAL A 294 9.72 7.14 -8.05
N ILE A 295 9.42 6.57 -9.23
CA ILE A 295 10.44 6.14 -10.19
C ILE A 295 10.55 7.18 -11.30
N VAL A 296 11.65 7.92 -11.30
CA VAL A 296 12.03 8.80 -12.43
C VAL A 296 12.78 7.94 -13.43
N ASP A 297 12.14 7.69 -14.57
CA ASP A 297 12.67 6.79 -15.59
C ASP A 297 14.12 7.11 -15.98
N THR A 298 14.95 6.08 -16.09
CA THR A 298 16.39 6.15 -16.40
C THR A 298 17.25 6.93 -15.39
N LYS A 299 16.67 7.40 -14.27
CA LYS A 299 17.41 8.11 -13.20
C LYS A 299 17.37 7.38 -11.87
N THR A 300 16.17 6.98 -11.40
CA THR A 300 16.01 6.26 -10.13
C THR A 300 15.52 4.82 -10.33
N GLY A 301 15.31 4.41 -11.57
CA GLY A 301 14.84 3.08 -11.96
C GLY A 301 14.42 3.08 -13.42
N LEU A 302 13.78 2.01 -13.86
CA LEU A 302 13.16 1.92 -15.18
C LEU A 302 11.64 1.86 -15.06
N LEU A 303 10.95 2.50 -16.00
CA LEU A 303 9.50 2.39 -16.18
C LEU A 303 9.18 1.58 -17.42
N PHE A 304 8.08 0.82 -17.37
CA PHE A 304 7.49 0.17 -18.54
C PHE A 304 5.98 0.45 -18.59
N ASP A 305 5.42 0.48 -19.80
CA ASP A 305 3.97 0.59 -20.00
C ASP A 305 3.34 -0.80 -20.08
N PRO A 306 2.46 -1.19 -19.15
CA PRO A 306 1.83 -2.52 -19.16
C PRO A 306 0.84 -2.72 -20.33
N LYS A 307 0.57 -1.67 -21.13
CA LYS A 307 -0.25 -1.75 -22.33
C LYS A 307 0.57 -2.01 -23.60
N VAL A 308 1.89 -1.84 -23.51
CA VAL A 308 2.80 -2.07 -24.64
C VAL A 308 3.35 -3.48 -24.55
N GLN A 309 3.10 -4.27 -25.58
CA GLN A 309 3.53 -5.66 -25.65
C GLN A 309 5.05 -5.77 -25.49
N ASN A 310 5.49 -6.70 -24.66
CA ASN A 310 6.90 -6.98 -24.37
C ASN A 310 7.69 -5.84 -23.69
N ASP A 311 7.10 -4.69 -23.34
CA ASP A 311 7.88 -3.61 -22.73
C ASP A 311 8.46 -4.02 -21.36
N LEU A 312 7.68 -4.69 -20.52
CA LEU A 312 8.21 -5.27 -19.27
C LEU A 312 9.43 -6.17 -19.53
N LYS A 313 9.35 -7.06 -20.54
CA LYS A 313 10.44 -7.97 -20.90
C LYS A 313 11.71 -7.20 -21.34
N ILE A 314 11.53 -6.17 -22.18
CA ILE A 314 12.64 -5.33 -22.65
C ILE A 314 13.33 -4.60 -21.49
N GLN A 315 12.55 -3.96 -20.63
CA GLN A 315 13.10 -3.23 -19.49
C GLN A 315 13.68 -4.16 -18.41
N LEU A 316 13.10 -5.36 -18.24
CA LEU A 316 13.65 -6.39 -17.35
C LEU A 316 15.03 -6.85 -17.85
N ASN A 317 15.16 -7.14 -19.14
CA ASN A 317 16.47 -7.51 -19.72
C ASN A 317 17.49 -6.39 -19.52
N LYS A 318 17.11 -5.13 -19.75
CA LYS A 318 17.97 -3.96 -19.58
C LYS A 318 18.49 -3.82 -18.14
N ILE A 319 17.60 -3.86 -17.14
CA ILE A 319 18.02 -3.70 -15.73
C ILE A 319 18.84 -4.89 -15.23
N ILE A 320 18.59 -6.10 -15.74
CA ILE A 320 19.36 -7.31 -15.40
C ILE A 320 20.78 -7.26 -15.97
N SER A 321 20.95 -6.76 -17.20
CA SER A 321 22.21 -6.80 -17.93
C SER A 321 23.22 -5.73 -17.51
N ASP A 322 22.75 -4.62 -16.95
CA ASP A 322 23.60 -3.45 -16.63
C ASP A 322 23.74 -3.24 -15.11
N LYS A 323 24.83 -3.83 -14.55
CA LYS A 323 25.09 -3.68 -13.11
C LYS A 323 25.44 -2.25 -12.70
N PRO A 324 26.32 -1.50 -13.40
CA PRO A 324 26.60 -0.10 -13.08
C PRO A 324 25.32 0.76 -13.02
N MET A 325 24.43 0.61 -13.99
CA MET A 325 23.15 1.31 -14.01
C MET A 325 22.29 0.95 -12.77
N ARG A 326 22.23 -0.34 -12.40
CA ARG A 326 21.50 -0.76 -11.19
C ARG A 326 22.04 -0.10 -9.94
N ASP A 327 23.36 -0.10 -9.77
CA ASP A 327 24.00 0.45 -8.57
C ASP A 327 23.67 1.96 -8.43
N GLN A 328 23.67 2.71 -9.53
CA GLN A 328 23.26 4.12 -9.54
C GLN A 328 21.78 4.31 -9.21
N PHE A 329 20.90 3.49 -9.80
CA PHE A 329 19.46 3.57 -9.55
C PHE A 329 19.11 3.35 -8.08
N GLY A 330 19.75 2.37 -7.44
CA GLY A 330 19.52 2.10 -6.02
C GLY A 330 19.83 3.31 -5.14
N VAL A 331 20.99 3.95 -5.35
CA VAL A 331 21.40 5.16 -4.60
C VAL A 331 20.42 6.31 -4.85
N HIS A 332 20.15 6.64 -6.11
CA HIS A 332 19.29 7.78 -6.44
C HIS A 332 17.84 7.57 -5.99
N LEU A 333 17.32 6.33 -6.05
CA LEU A 333 15.99 6.02 -5.55
C LEU A 333 15.92 6.20 -4.03
N GLN A 334 16.95 5.77 -3.30
CA GLN A 334 17.03 5.93 -1.87
C GLN A 334 17.03 7.41 -1.47
N GLU A 335 17.84 8.22 -2.11
CA GLU A 335 17.91 9.67 -1.89
C GLU A 335 16.56 10.34 -2.16
N LEU A 336 15.90 10.01 -3.28
CA LEU A 336 14.61 10.57 -3.63
C LEU A 336 13.54 10.20 -2.60
N VAL A 337 13.48 8.93 -2.17
CA VAL A 337 12.46 8.47 -1.20
C VAL A 337 12.71 9.11 0.16
N GLN A 338 13.95 9.19 0.62
CA GLN A 338 14.30 9.87 1.88
C GLN A 338 13.98 11.37 1.85
N ALA A 339 14.24 12.04 0.73
CA ALA A 339 13.98 13.46 0.58
C ALA A 339 12.49 13.80 0.46
N SER A 340 11.71 12.99 -0.30
CA SER A 340 10.35 13.34 -0.70
C SER A 340 9.27 12.63 0.08
N PHE A 341 9.51 11.39 0.53
CA PHE A 341 8.50 10.51 1.13
C PHE A 341 8.86 10.08 2.55
N ALA A 342 9.76 10.81 3.23
CA ALA A 342 10.12 10.55 4.61
C ALA A 342 8.90 10.60 5.54
N LYS A 343 8.77 9.61 6.45
CA LYS A 343 7.70 9.50 7.46
C LYS A 343 7.44 10.84 8.15
N GLY A 344 8.49 11.50 8.65
CA GLY A 344 8.37 12.77 9.39
C GLY A 344 7.72 13.89 8.58
N LYS A 345 8.08 14.00 7.30
CA LYS A 345 7.54 15.01 6.36
C LYS A 345 6.07 14.75 6.05
N ILE A 346 5.72 13.53 5.72
CA ILE A 346 4.35 13.14 5.37
C ILE A 346 3.42 13.25 6.59
N VAL A 347 3.86 12.80 7.76
CA VAL A 347 3.08 12.90 9.01
C VAL A 347 2.89 14.35 9.43
N ALA A 348 3.91 15.21 9.31
CA ALA A 348 3.76 16.65 9.60
C ALA A 348 2.73 17.31 8.66
N LEU A 349 2.77 16.96 7.36
CA LEU A 349 1.76 17.42 6.40
C LEU A 349 0.36 16.94 6.78
N LEU A 350 0.19 15.66 7.14
CA LEU A 350 -1.10 15.12 7.58
C LEU A 350 -1.64 15.87 8.81
N ILE A 351 -0.80 16.14 9.82
CA ILE A 351 -1.18 16.88 11.02
C ILE A 351 -1.67 18.28 10.65
N SER A 352 -0.99 18.99 9.75
CA SER A 352 -1.43 20.31 9.28
C SER A 352 -2.81 20.27 8.60
N LYS A 353 -3.16 19.14 7.92
CA LYS A 353 -4.50 18.99 7.33
C LYS A 353 -5.56 18.67 8.37
N TYR A 354 -5.22 17.93 9.43
CA TYR A 354 -6.12 17.73 10.56
C TYR A 354 -6.43 19.04 11.28
N GLU A 355 -5.48 19.93 11.43
CA GLU A 355 -5.71 21.28 12.00
C GLU A 355 -6.71 22.05 11.14
N LEU A 356 -6.53 22.09 9.81
CA LEU A 356 -7.43 22.76 8.87
C LEU A 356 -8.86 22.21 8.86
N VAL A 357 -9.08 20.94 9.19
CA VAL A 357 -10.44 20.36 9.25
C VAL A 357 -11.04 20.44 10.65
N SER A 358 -10.25 20.79 11.66
CA SER A 358 -10.70 20.95 13.04
C SER A 358 -11.29 22.33 13.31
N THR A 359 -10.81 23.33 12.58
CA THR A 359 -11.42 24.67 12.51
C THR A 359 -12.70 24.65 11.68
#